data_2694719087918e2beaa479b1b3a16138
#
_entry.id   2694719087918e2beaa479b1b3a16138
#
_cell.length_a   1.000
_cell.length_b   1.000
_cell.length_c   1.000
_cell.angle_alpha   90.00
_cell.angle_beta   90.00
_cell.angle_gamma   90.00
#
_symmetry.space_group_name_H-M   'P 1'
#
loop_
_entity.id
_entity.type
_entity.pdbx_description
1 polymer ?
#
loop_
_entity_poly.entity_id
_entity_poly.type
_entity_poly.pdbx_seq_one_letter_code
_entity_poly.pdbx_strand_id
1 'polypeptide(L)'
;MKELGMSLLGCLAIATFFVAKVYPNLEYSGASSNTSCTGQCYVDYVALNGTPAEIQQRKNALANADEFSSIRGLWSGCAACHGAEGQGMAVFPKLAGQSSDYIVSKLNAYKNRETVGNMSSTMWAQAGMLSDADINMIGKFIEVELKWEKKNFYKS
;
A
#
# COMPACT_ATOMS: atom_id res chain seq x y z
N MET A 1 29.01 -42.71 20.24
CA MET A 1 27.82 -42.35 21.07
C MET A 1 28.08 -41.36 22.22
N LYS A 2 29.33 -41.03 22.53
CA LYS A 2 29.69 -40.04 23.56
C LYS A 2 29.56 -38.56 23.08
N GLU A 3 29.79 -38.32 21.81
CA GLU A 3 29.77 -36.98 21.22
C GLU A 3 28.37 -36.38 21.11
N LEU A 4 27.33 -37.20 20.88
CA LEU A 4 25.94 -36.72 20.83
C LEU A 4 25.39 -36.26 22.18
N GLY A 5 25.84 -36.88 23.27
CA GLY A 5 25.40 -36.54 24.61
C GLY A 5 25.88 -35.17 25.10
N MET A 6 27.13 -34.80 24.73
CA MET A 6 27.69 -33.48 25.08
C MET A 6 27.01 -32.32 24.34
N SER A 7 26.59 -32.54 23.09
CA SER A 7 25.87 -31.51 22.32
C SER A 7 24.46 -31.22 22.89
N LEU A 8 23.74 -32.27 23.31
CA LEU A 8 22.42 -32.14 23.94
C LEU A 8 22.46 -31.43 25.30
N LEU A 9 23.47 -31.72 26.12
CA LEU A 9 23.67 -31.05 27.41
C LEU A 9 24.02 -29.58 27.24
N GLY A 10 24.83 -29.24 26.22
CA GLY A 10 25.13 -27.86 25.86
C GLY A 10 23.90 -27.06 25.43
N CYS A 11 23.07 -27.62 24.58
CA CYS A 11 21.80 -27.00 24.16
C CYS A 11 20.82 -26.80 25.33
N LEU A 12 20.71 -27.77 26.22
CA LEU A 12 19.89 -27.66 27.43
C LEU A 12 20.38 -26.58 28.38
N ALA A 13 21.69 -26.46 28.59
CA ALA A 13 22.28 -25.43 29.43
C ALA A 13 22.06 -24.02 28.86
N ILE A 14 22.15 -23.86 27.55
CA ILE A 14 21.88 -22.57 26.86
C ILE A 14 20.36 -22.24 26.97
N ALA A 15 19.50 -23.21 26.74
CA ALA A 15 18.04 -23.03 26.86
C ALA A 15 17.63 -22.66 28.29
N THR A 16 18.18 -23.34 29.31
CA THR A 16 17.89 -23.01 30.71
C THR A 16 18.45 -21.65 31.12
N PHE A 17 19.62 -21.27 30.61
CA PHE A 17 20.18 -19.91 30.86
C PHE A 17 19.29 -18.84 30.24
N PHE A 18 18.81 -19.03 28.99
CA PHE A 18 17.90 -18.10 28.34
C PHE A 18 16.58 -17.97 29.10
N VAL A 19 15.97 -19.10 29.48
CA VAL A 19 14.70 -19.10 30.23
C VAL A 19 14.86 -18.50 31.62
N ALA A 20 15.98 -18.74 32.32
CA ALA A 20 16.16 -18.30 33.68
C ALA A 20 16.70 -16.87 33.82
N LYS A 21 17.48 -16.36 32.84
CA LYS A 21 18.16 -15.07 32.90
C LYS A 21 17.69 -14.03 31.91
N VAL A 22 17.28 -14.46 30.71
CA VAL A 22 16.89 -13.53 29.66
C VAL A 22 15.36 -13.32 29.67
N TYR A 23 14.60 -14.39 29.84
CA TYR A 23 13.13 -14.31 29.86
C TYR A 23 12.54 -13.45 30.99
N PRO A 24 13.05 -13.53 32.27
CA PRO A 24 12.53 -12.66 33.30
C PRO A 24 12.90 -11.19 33.16
N ASN A 25 13.99 -10.89 32.42
CA ASN A 25 14.43 -9.52 32.16
C ASN A 25 13.86 -8.92 30.88
N LEU A 26 13.13 -9.72 30.09
CA LEU A 26 12.22 -9.20 29.09
C LEU A 26 10.98 -8.71 29.84
N GLU A 27 11.05 -7.51 30.39
CA GLU A 27 9.85 -6.79 30.80
C GLU A 27 9.00 -6.60 29.52
N TYR A 28 8.19 -7.62 29.24
CA TYR A 28 7.02 -7.42 28.41
C TYR A 28 6.12 -6.48 29.23
N SER A 29 6.23 -5.19 28.94
CA SER A 29 5.19 -4.22 29.30
C SER A 29 3.92 -4.63 28.56
N GLY A 30 3.39 -5.80 28.93
CA GLY A 30 2.07 -6.25 28.57
C GLY A 30 1.13 -5.18 29.11
N ALA A 31 0.58 -4.38 28.24
CA ALA A 31 -0.47 -3.47 28.57
C ALA A 31 -1.55 -4.30 29.31
N SER A 32 -1.57 -4.14 30.63
CA SER A 32 -2.66 -4.63 31.46
C SER A 32 -3.94 -4.08 30.85
N SER A 33 -4.82 -4.95 30.44
CA SER A 33 -6.01 -4.65 29.64
C SER A 33 -7.04 -3.72 30.30
N ASN A 34 -6.69 -3.05 31.43
CA ASN A 34 -7.61 -2.22 32.19
C ASN A 34 -7.03 -0.90 32.71
N THR A 35 -5.82 -0.52 32.35
CA THR A 35 -5.30 0.80 32.67
C THR A 35 -5.29 1.66 31.43
N SER A 36 -6.14 2.69 31.41
CA SER A 36 -6.09 3.74 30.38
C SER A 36 -4.68 4.30 30.35
N CYS A 37 -3.98 4.16 29.23
CA CYS A 37 -2.67 4.76 29.05
C CYS A 37 -2.86 6.30 29.01
N THR A 38 -2.43 6.98 30.09
CA THR A 38 -2.54 8.42 30.28
C THR A 38 -1.20 9.02 30.66
N GLY A 39 -1.06 10.33 30.53
CA GLY A 39 0.17 11.03 30.87
C GLY A 39 1.38 10.59 30.02
N GLN A 40 2.52 10.31 30.65
CA GLN A 40 3.77 9.99 29.98
C GLN A 40 3.64 8.72 29.11
N CYS A 41 2.94 7.70 29.58
CA CYS A 41 2.66 6.49 28.80
C CYS A 41 1.99 6.79 27.45
N TYR A 42 1.04 7.71 27.41
CA TYR A 42 0.38 8.12 26.16
C TYR A 42 1.34 8.89 25.24
N VAL A 43 2.16 9.77 25.82
CA VAL A 43 3.17 10.52 25.05
C VAL A 43 4.17 9.55 24.40
N ASP A 44 4.68 8.59 25.15
CA ASP A 44 5.64 7.60 24.65
C ASP A 44 5.00 6.70 23.59
N TYR A 45 3.74 6.28 23.80
CA TYR A 45 2.99 5.51 22.82
C TYR A 45 2.83 6.29 21.49
N VAL A 46 2.45 7.56 21.58
CA VAL A 46 2.28 8.42 20.39
C VAL A 46 3.61 8.66 19.69
N ALA A 47 4.70 8.87 20.44
CA ALA A 47 6.03 9.03 19.86
C ALA A 47 6.50 7.81 19.06
N LEU A 48 6.18 6.59 19.53
CA LEU A 48 6.56 5.34 18.87
C LEU A 48 5.63 4.93 17.73
N ASN A 49 4.34 5.16 17.88
CA ASN A 49 3.32 4.62 16.96
C ASN A 49 2.64 5.67 16.10
N GLY A 50 2.78 6.94 16.43
CA GLY A 50 2.04 8.06 15.89
C GLY A 50 0.72 8.31 16.62
N THR A 51 0.09 9.42 16.32
CA THR A 51 -1.22 9.78 16.86
C THR A 51 -2.29 8.79 16.43
N PRO A 52 -3.41 8.67 17.15
CA PRO A 52 -4.55 7.85 16.72
C PRO A 52 -5.03 8.17 15.31
N ALA A 53 -4.98 9.44 14.92
CA ALA A 53 -5.34 9.88 13.58
C ALA A 53 -4.36 9.35 12.51
N GLU A 54 -3.06 9.41 12.77
CA GLU A 54 -2.04 8.86 11.86
C GLU A 54 -2.09 7.34 11.76
N ILE A 55 -2.36 6.64 12.88
CA ILE A 55 -2.57 5.19 12.87
C ILE A 55 -3.79 4.84 12.02
N GLN A 56 -4.88 5.58 12.18
CA GLN A 56 -6.08 5.35 11.38
C GLN A 56 -5.85 5.65 9.89
N GLN A 57 -5.13 6.72 9.58
CA GLN A 57 -4.74 7.03 8.20
C GLN A 57 -3.89 5.92 7.58
N ARG A 58 -2.91 5.37 8.31
CA ARG A 58 -2.11 4.23 7.85
C ARG A 58 -2.95 2.98 7.63
N LYS A 59 -3.89 2.67 8.54
CA LYS A 59 -4.83 1.56 8.36
C LYS A 59 -5.70 1.73 7.13
N ASN A 60 -6.23 2.92 6.91
CA ASN A 60 -7.04 3.22 5.73
C ASN A 60 -6.20 3.14 4.44
N ALA A 61 -4.95 3.62 4.48
CA ALA A 61 -4.03 3.52 3.34
C ALA A 61 -3.68 2.06 3.00
N LEU A 62 -3.47 1.21 4.02
CA LEU A 62 -3.23 -0.23 3.82
C LEU A 62 -4.47 -0.94 3.27
N ALA A 63 -5.65 -0.64 3.80
CA ALA A 63 -6.91 -1.20 3.30
C ALA A 63 -7.15 -0.80 1.83
N ASN A 64 -6.91 0.47 1.48
CA ASN A 64 -7.01 0.94 0.10
C ASN A 64 -5.93 0.31 -0.81
N ALA A 65 -4.74 0.03 -0.28
CA ALA A 65 -3.69 -0.66 -1.03
C ALA A 65 -4.10 -2.10 -1.36
N ASP A 66 -4.79 -2.79 -0.45
CA ASP A 66 -5.33 -4.13 -0.72
C ASP A 66 -6.48 -4.10 -1.74
N GLU A 67 -7.35 -3.10 -1.69
CA GLU A 67 -8.42 -2.92 -2.66
C GLU A 67 -7.90 -2.83 -4.10
N PHE A 68 -6.74 -2.19 -4.30
CA PHE A 68 -6.15 -1.99 -5.62
C PHE A 68 -5.10 -3.03 -6.02
N SER A 69 -4.92 -4.12 -5.26
CA SER A 69 -3.89 -5.13 -5.55
C SER A 69 -4.02 -5.75 -6.95
N SER A 70 -5.24 -6.07 -7.38
CA SER A 70 -5.53 -6.61 -8.72
C SER A 70 -5.29 -5.57 -9.82
N ILE A 71 -5.56 -4.30 -9.54
CA ILE A 71 -5.44 -3.21 -10.51
C ILE A 71 -3.99 -2.79 -10.75
N ARG A 72 -3.10 -2.98 -9.79
CA ARG A 72 -1.66 -2.68 -9.98
C ARG A 72 -1.05 -3.46 -11.13
N GLY A 73 -1.48 -4.70 -11.35
CA GLY A 73 -1.09 -5.50 -12.49
C GLY A 73 -1.56 -4.90 -13.82
N LEU A 74 -2.82 -4.50 -13.90
CA LEU A 74 -3.40 -3.83 -15.08
C LEU A 74 -2.78 -2.45 -15.31
N TRP A 75 -2.52 -1.69 -14.24
CA TRP A 75 -1.89 -0.38 -14.32
C TRP A 75 -0.52 -0.41 -14.99
N SER A 76 0.25 -1.48 -14.85
CA SER A 76 1.56 -1.59 -15.50
C SER A 76 1.48 -1.43 -17.03
N GLY A 77 0.41 -1.91 -17.65
CA GLY A 77 0.14 -1.72 -19.07
C GLY A 77 -0.17 -0.26 -19.42
N CYS A 78 -0.97 0.43 -18.60
CA CYS A 78 -1.28 1.86 -18.77
C CYS A 78 -0.04 2.73 -18.57
N ALA A 79 0.76 2.40 -17.56
CA ALA A 79 1.97 3.10 -17.17
C ALA A 79 3.03 3.13 -18.27
N ALA A 80 3.07 2.13 -19.15
CA ALA A 80 4.01 2.08 -20.27
C ALA A 80 3.89 3.29 -21.19
N CYS A 81 2.69 3.84 -21.36
CA CYS A 81 2.43 5.02 -22.17
C CYS A 81 2.18 6.28 -21.32
N HIS A 82 1.42 6.17 -20.24
CA HIS A 82 1.03 7.31 -19.42
C HIS A 82 2.01 7.65 -18.30
N GLY A 83 3.09 6.87 -18.16
CA GLY A 83 4.07 7.01 -17.09
C GLY A 83 3.67 6.27 -15.82
N ALA A 84 4.66 5.80 -15.04
CA ALA A 84 4.45 5.00 -13.83
C ALA A 84 3.50 5.66 -12.82
N GLU A 85 3.51 6.99 -12.77
CA GLU A 85 2.70 7.81 -11.90
C GLU A 85 1.56 8.53 -12.62
N GLY A 86 1.27 8.13 -13.85
CA GLY A 86 0.25 8.76 -14.65
C GLY A 86 0.55 10.20 -15.03
N GLN A 87 1.81 10.63 -15.01
CA GLN A 87 2.24 12.00 -15.28
C GLN A 87 2.08 12.41 -16.76
N GLY A 88 1.82 11.45 -17.64
CA GLY A 88 1.83 11.63 -19.08
C GLY A 88 3.24 11.61 -19.67
N MET A 89 3.36 11.23 -20.93
CA MET A 89 4.63 11.24 -21.67
C MET A 89 4.38 11.60 -23.14
N ALA A 90 5.12 12.58 -23.66
CA ALA A 90 5.00 13.00 -25.07
C ALA A 90 3.55 13.28 -25.50
N VAL A 91 2.98 12.46 -26.38
CA VAL A 91 1.61 12.59 -26.89
C VAL A 91 0.56 11.94 -25.98
N PHE A 92 1.00 11.20 -24.96
CA PHE A 92 0.09 10.52 -24.04
C PHE A 92 -0.32 11.44 -22.90
N PRO A 93 -1.63 11.63 -22.67
CA PRO A 93 -2.11 12.60 -21.69
C PRO A 93 -1.80 12.18 -20.26
N LYS A 94 -1.71 13.18 -19.39
CA LYS A 94 -1.61 13.01 -17.95
C LYS A 94 -2.93 12.44 -17.41
N LEU A 95 -2.82 11.41 -16.58
CA LEU A 95 -3.95 10.77 -15.87
C LEU A 95 -3.96 11.17 -14.38
N ALA A 96 -2.78 11.38 -13.79
CA ALA A 96 -2.66 11.76 -12.39
C ALA A 96 -3.44 13.04 -12.06
N GLY A 97 -4.25 12.98 -11.00
CA GLY A 97 -5.10 14.09 -10.55
C GLY A 97 -6.43 14.22 -11.29
N GLN A 98 -6.72 13.32 -12.22
CA GLN A 98 -8.05 13.26 -12.85
C GLN A 98 -9.05 12.56 -11.92
N SER A 99 -10.34 12.94 -12.02
CA SER A 99 -11.40 12.29 -11.26
C SER A 99 -11.72 10.91 -11.82
N SER A 100 -12.23 10.04 -10.94
CA SER A 100 -12.70 8.71 -11.31
C SER A 100 -13.72 8.77 -12.45
N ASP A 101 -14.72 9.64 -12.33
CA ASP A 101 -15.79 9.79 -13.32
C ASP A 101 -15.26 10.19 -14.70
N TYR A 102 -14.27 11.09 -14.74
CA TYR A 102 -13.65 11.50 -16.00
C TYR A 102 -12.93 10.30 -16.66
N ILE A 103 -12.12 9.57 -15.89
CA ILE A 103 -11.38 8.40 -16.41
C ILE A 103 -12.35 7.31 -16.88
N VAL A 104 -13.37 6.98 -16.09
CA VAL A 104 -14.40 5.99 -16.44
C VAL A 104 -15.14 6.38 -17.72
N SER A 105 -15.55 7.64 -17.83
CA SER A 105 -16.21 8.15 -19.04
C SER A 105 -15.33 8.00 -20.29
N LYS A 106 -14.03 8.35 -20.19
CA LYS A 106 -13.10 8.23 -21.32
C LYS A 106 -12.81 6.78 -21.70
N LEU A 107 -12.61 5.89 -20.73
CA LEU A 107 -12.39 4.48 -20.99
C LEU A 107 -13.61 3.82 -21.65
N ASN A 108 -14.82 4.17 -21.23
CA ASN A 108 -16.05 3.68 -21.88
C ASN A 108 -16.19 4.20 -23.31
N ALA A 109 -15.89 5.47 -23.56
CA ALA A 109 -15.88 6.03 -24.92
C ALA A 109 -14.89 5.26 -25.82
N TYR A 110 -13.67 5.00 -25.35
CA TYR A 110 -12.70 4.18 -26.07
C TYR A 110 -13.15 2.73 -26.27
N LYS A 111 -13.75 2.11 -25.26
CA LYS A 111 -14.32 0.75 -25.37
C LYS A 111 -15.39 0.67 -26.44
N ASN A 112 -16.18 1.71 -26.59
CA ASN A 112 -17.20 1.89 -27.65
C ASN A 112 -16.58 2.32 -29.00
N ARG A 113 -15.24 2.41 -29.11
CA ARG A 113 -14.51 2.86 -30.30
C ARG A 113 -14.83 4.29 -30.75
N GLU A 114 -15.17 5.14 -29.78
CA GLU A 114 -15.39 6.56 -30.05
C GLU A 114 -14.04 7.28 -30.24
N THR A 115 -14.01 8.24 -31.16
CA THR A 115 -12.85 9.07 -31.40
C THR A 115 -12.81 10.22 -30.39
N VAL A 116 -11.91 10.16 -29.42
CA VAL A 116 -11.73 11.17 -28.37
C VAL A 116 -10.54 12.11 -28.69
N GLY A 117 -9.55 11.60 -29.43
CA GLY A 117 -8.34 12.32 -29.83
C GLY A 117 -7.52 11.56 -30.85
N ASN A 118 -6.39 12.08 -31.26
CA ASN A 118 -5.57 11.54 -32.36
C ASN A 118 -5.06 10.11 -32.11
N MET A 119 -4.90 9.71 -30.84
CA MET A 119 -4.42 8.36 -30.47
C MET A 119 -5.55 7.42 -30.03
N SER A 120 -6.80 7.71 -30.41
CA SER A 120 -7.96 6.94 -29.98
C SER A 120 -7.88 5.47 -30.37
N SER A 121 -7.35 5.15 -31.54
CA SER A 121 -7.21 3.76 -32.02
C SER A 121 -6.33 2.90 -31.11
N THR A 122 -5.27 3.49 -30.55
CA THR A 122 -4.41 2.81 -29.55
C THR A 122 -5.19 2.50 -28.27
N MET A 123 -5.98 3.47 -27.81
CA MET A 123 -6.79 3.31 -26.60
C MET A 123 -7.99 2.36 -26.80
N TRP A 124 -8.54 2.23 -28.01
CA TRP A 124 -9.59 1.24 -28.28
C TRP A 124 -9.13 -0.19 -28.01
N ALA A 125 -7.90 -0.53 -28.40
CA ALA A 125 -7.33 -1.85 -28.14
C ALA A 125 -7.17 -2.09 -26.64
N GLN A 126 -6.69 -1.10 -25.90
CA GLN A 126 -6.50 -1.20 -24.45
C GLN A 126 -7.83 -1.27 -23.70
N ALA A 127 -8.74 -0.33 -23.95
CA ALA A 127 -10.03 -0.28 -23.29
C ALA A 127 -10.94 -1.47 -23.64
N GLY A 128 -10.82 -2.01 -24.85
CA GLY A 128 -11.60 -3.17 -25.29
C GLY A 128 -11.29 -4.45 -24.52
N MET A 129 -10.13 -4.55 -23.87
CA MET A 129 -9.74 -5.70 -23.04
C MET A 129 -10.24 -5.59 -21.59
N LEU A 130 -10.69 -4.40 -21.17
CA LEU A 130 -11.12 -4.16 -19.80
C LEU A 130 -12.58 -4.55 -19.59
N SER A 131 -12.87 -5.18 -18.46
CA SER A 131 -14.25 -5.31 -17.99
C SER A 131 -14.76 -3.96 -17.44
N ASP A 132 -16.07 -3.83 -17.28
CA ASP A 132 -16.65 -2.62 -16.68
C ASP A 132 -16.22 -2.46 -15.21
N ALA A 133 -15.98 -3.57 -14.50
CA ALA A 133 -15.44 -3.57 -13.16
C ALA A 133 -13.99 -3.02 -13.14
N ASP A 134 -13.14 -3.45 -14.10
CA ASP A 134 -11.77 -2.95 -14.22
C ASP A 134 -11.76 -1.44 -14.52
N ILE A 135 -12.62 -0.98 -15.44
CA ILE A 135 -12.75 0.44 -15.79
C ILE A 135 -13.09 1.27 -14.56
N ASN A 136 -14.08 0.85 -13.78
CA ASN A 136 -14.46 1.54 -12.54
C ASN A 136 -13.34 1.54 -11.50
N MET A 137 -12.66 0.41 -11.36
CA MET A 137 -11.57 0.27 -10.40
C MET A 137 -10.33 1.07 -10.81
N ILE A 138 -9.97 1.11 -12.10
CA ILE A 138 -8.90 1.95 -12.64
C ILE A 138 -9.21 3.43 -12.39
N GLY A 139 -10.45 3.87 -12.60
CA GLY A 139 -10.86 5.24 -12.30
C GLY A 139 -10.61 5.61 -10.85
N LYS A 140 -11.06 4.77 -9.91
CA LYS A 140 -10.82 4.95 -8.47
C LYS A 140 -9.33 4.93 -8.12
N PHE A 141 -8.58 3.98 -8.67
CA PHE A 141 -7.13 3.87 -8.44
C PHE A 141 -6.41 5.16 -8.84
N ILE A 142 -6.70 5.71 -10.02
CA ILE A 142 -6.09 6.94 -10.51
C ILE A 142 -6.43 8.12 -9.59
N GLU A 143 -7.69 8.26 -9.19
CA GLU A 143 -8.13 9.35 -8.32
C GLU A 143 -7.51 9.27 -6.93
N VAL A 144 -7.39 8.07 -6.35
CA VAL A 144 -6.92 7.88 -4.97
C VAL A 144 -5.40 7.82 -4.88
N GLU A 145 -4.75 7.03 -5.75
CA GLU A 145 -3.33 6.71 -5.65
C GLU A 145 -2.44 7.66 -6.46
N LEU A 146 -2.91 8.18 -7.61
CA LEU A 146 -2.12 9.01 -8.48
C LEU A 146 -2.36 10.52 -8.28
N LYS A 147 -2.66 10.94 -7.06
CA LYS A 147 -2.78 12.36 -6.71
C LYS A 147 -1.41 13.03 -6.80
N TRP A 148 -1.30 14.06 -7.63
CA TRP A 148 -0.08 14.84 -7.84
C TRP A 148 0.54 15.37 -6.54
N GLU A 149 -0.24 15.60 -5.50
CA GLU A 149 0.20 16.26 -4.27
C GLU A 149 0.98 15.37 -3.30
N LYS A 150 0.91 14.03 -3.43
CA LYS A 150 1.58 13.10 -2.49
C LYS A 150 3.12 13.13 -2.57
N LYS A 151 3.73 13.65 -3.63
CA LYS A 151 5.19 13.62 -3.82
C LYS A 151 5.97 14.75 -3.16
N ASN A 152 5.34 15.86 -2.83
CA ASN A 152 6.07 17.00 -2.26
C ASN A 152 6.21 16.96 -0.74
N PHE A 153 5.55 16.03 -0.06
CA PHE A 153 5.57 15.96 1.41
C PHE A 153 6.85 15.29 1.98
N TYR A 154 7.62 14.58 1.15
CA TYR A 154 8.85 13.92 1.58
C TYR A 154 10.14 14.61 1.13
N LYS A 155 10.08 15.80 0.58
CA LYS A 155 11.26 16.56 0.08
C LYS A 155 11.56 17.86 0.83
N SER A 156 10.95 18.09 1.99
CA SER A 156 11.30 19.22 2.85
C SER A 156 11.93 18.75 4.16
#